data_51b65342e63128ba37e0778565965eb8
#
_entry.id   51b65342e63128ba37e0778565965eb8
#
_cell.length_a   1.000
_cell.length_b   1.000
_cell.length_c   1.000
_cell.angle_alpha   90.00
_cell.angle_beta   90.00
_cell.angle_gamma   90.00
#
_symmetry.space_group_name_H-M   'P 1'
#
loop_
_entity.id
_entity.type
_entity.pdbx_description
1 polymer ?
#
loop_
_entity_poly.entity_id
_entity_poly.type
_entity_poly.pdbx_seq_one_letter_code
_entity_poly.pdbx_strand_id
1 'polypeptide(L)'
;MKKLICICLVLLTLPLSFVKAQFGPPTGEPDVINKRWHAQWITVPNTTPDGYGVYMFRKTIELTSKPSVFKIHVSGDNRYKLFVNEKLVSMGPARGDIAHWNFETVDIASYLKSGKNTIAAQVWNEGEFKPEAQITYRTGFILQGATSAESAVNTNNSWLCEKDNSFAPLVFRSRGYYVAGAGEIRNLALSPKNWQSEGFDDKNWQKARPVGGGVPKNVLGAFGTMSGWMLVPSIL
;
A
#
# COMPACT_ATOMS: atom_id res chain seq x y z
N MET A 1 8.68 41.79 70.75
CA MET A 1 7.99 42.12 69.49
C MET A 1 8.39 41.08 68.47
N LYS A 2 7.57 40.03 68.26
CA LYS A 2 7.81 38.95 67.28
C LYS A 2 7.05 39.30 66.02
N LYS A 3 7.76 39.47 64.85
CA LYS A 3 7.16 39.71 63.56
C LYS A 3 6.77 38.34 62.95
N LEU A 4 5.49 38.16 62.72
CA LEU A 4 4.92 37.01 62.03
C LEU A 4 5.06 37.27 60.56
N ILE A 5 5.83 36.42 59.81
CA ILE A 5 5.94 36.47 58.37
C ILE A 5 4.89 35.48 57.81
N CYS A 6 3.87 36.03 57.19
CA CYS A 6 2.84 35.27 56.51
C CYS A 6 3.35 34.91 55.07
N ILE A 7 3.68 33.64 54.81
CA ILE A 7 4.06 33.17 53.51
C ILE A 7 2.76 32.73 52.79
N CYS A 8 2.30 33.55 51.85
CA CYS A 8 1.22 33.17 50.95
C CYS A 8 1.74 32.18 49.90
N LEU A 9 1.33 30.92 50.05
CA LEU A 9 1.57 29.87 49.06
C LEU A 9 0.55 30.06 47.91
N VAL A 10 0.99 30.63 46.80
CA VAL A 10 0.17 30.71 45.57
C VAL A 10 0.25 29.35 44.87
N LEU A 11 -0.78 28.52 45.02
CA LEU A 11 -0.96 27.32 44.23
C LEU A 11 -1.31 27.73 42.79
N LEU A 12 -0.35 27.64 41.89
CA LEU A 12 -0.57 27.76 40.46
C LEU A 12 -1.27 26.47 39.99
N THR A 13 -2.59 26.51 39.89
CA THR A 13 -3.36 25.44 39.18
C THR A 13 -3.21 25.62 37.70
N LEU A 14 -2.22 24.95 37.09
CA LEU A 14 -2.16 24.80 35.65
C LEU A 14 -3.33 23.87 35.21
N PRO A 15 -4.15 24.26 34.25
CA PRO A 15 -5.15 23.36 33.71
C PRO A 15 -4.41 22.21 33.02
N LEU A 16 -4.54 21.00 33.52
CA LEU A 16 -4.17 19.78 32.78
C LEU A 16 -5.11 19.68 31.59
N SER A 17 -4.67 20.18 30.44
CA SER A 17 -5.30 19.87 29.16
C SER A 17 -5.02 18.40 28.87
N PHE A 18 -6.00 17.55 29.18
CA PHE A 18 -6.00 16.18 28.66
C PHE A 18 -6.10 16.26 27.12
N VAL A 19 -4.98 16.13 26.45
CA VAL A 19 -4.96 15.79 25.04
C VAL A 19 -5.61 14.40 24.95
N LYS A 20 -6.91 14.35 24.67
CA LYS A 20 -7.53 13.11 24.21
C LYS A 20 -6.84 12.76 22.92
N ALA A 21 -5.93 11.79 22.96
CA ALA A 21 -5.48 11.11 21.76
C ALA A 21 -6.76 10.55 21.12
N GLN A 22 -7.18 11.19 20.05
CA GLN A 22 -8.37 10.79 19.30
C GLN A 22 -7.95 9.59 18.46
N PHE A 23 -7.91 8.40 19.08
CA PHE A 23 -7.88 7.13 18.37
C PHE A 23 -9.27 6.88 17.77
N GLY A 24 -9.72 7.78 16.93
CA GLY A 24 -10.80 7.52 16.02
C GLY A 24 -10.20 6.92 14.73
N PRO A 25 -10.90 6.03 14.01
CA PRO A 25 -10.49 5.69 12.66
C PRO A 25 -10.30 7.01 11.91
N PRO A 26 -9.23 7.14 11.09
CA PRO A 26 -9.07 8.34 10.29
C PRO A 26 -10.41 8.60 9.60
N THR A 27 -10.85 9.85 9.59
CA THR A 27 -12.07 10.31 8.92
C THR A 27 -11.90 10.19 7.40
N GLY A 28 -11.53 8.98 6.95
CA GLY A 28 -11.43 8.57 5.57
C GLY A 28 -12.82 8.21 5.06
N GLU A 29 -13.07 8.47 3.83
CA GLU A 29 -14.27 8.20 3.06
C GLU A 29 -15.04 7.01 3.62
N PRO A 30 -16.22 7.18 4.26
CA PRO A 30 -16.96 6.09 4.93
C PRO A 30 -17.17 4.87 4.04
N ASP A 31 -17.19 5.08 2.73
CA ASP A 31 -17.45 4.06 1.74
C ASP A 31 -16.29 3.07 1.54
N VAL A 32 -15.03 3.48 1.74
CA VAL A 32 -13.87 2.57 1.56
C VAL A 32 -13.69 1.56 2.68
N ILE A 33 -14.32 1.77 3.82
CA ILE A 33 -14.28 0.84 4.96
C ILE A 33 -15.58 0.06 5.15
N ASN A 34 -16.70 0.52 4.55
CA ASN A 34 -18.02 -0.09 4.74
C ASN A 34 -18.62 -0.66 3.45
N LYS A 35 -18.00 -0.47 2.29
CA LYS A 35 -18.46 -1.02 1.01
C LYS A 35 -17.32 -1.77 0.32
N ARG A 36 -17.68 -2.80 -0.46
CA ARG A 36 -16.71 -3.48 -1.32
C ARG A 36 -16.12 -2.48 -2.32
N TRP A 37 -14.82 -2.59 -2.56
CA TRP A 37 -14.13 -1.77 -3.54
C TRP A 37 -14.52 -2.16 -4.95
N HIS A 38 -14.52 -1.21 -5.86
CA HIS A 38 -14.63 -1.47 -7.30
C HIS A 38 -13.32 -2.04 -7.86
N ALA A 39 -12.19 -1.70 -7.24
CA ALA A 39 -10.90 -2.24 -7.57
C ALA A 39 -10.81 -3.73 -7.22
N GLN A 40 -10.00 -4.43 -7.99
CA GLN A 40 -9.71 -5.84 -7.80
C GLN A 40 -8.24 -6.01 -7.44
N TRP A 41 -7.94 -6.95 -6.54
CA TRP A 41 -6.59 -7.45 -6.40
C TRP A 41 -6.13 -8.04 -7.73
N ILE A 42 -4.97 -7.61 -8.21
CA ILE A 42 -4.37 -8.06 -9.46
C ILE A 42 -3.02 -8.70 -9.22
N THR A 43 -2.66 -9.67 -10.06
CA THR A 43 -1.36 -10.33 -10.06
C THR A 43 -0.85 -10.52 -11.49
N VAL A 44 0.42 -10.90 -11.63
CA VAL A 44 1.01 -11.28 -12.92
C VAL A 44 0.51 -12.69 -13.29
N PRO A 45 0.02 -12.92 -14.52
CA PRO A 45 -0.40 -14.24 -14.96
C PRO A 45 0.73 -15.28 -14.85
N ASN A 46 0.34 -16.54 -14.66
CA ASN A 46 1.27 -17.69 -14.66
C ASN A 46 2.38 -17.64 -13.59
N THR A 47 2.17 -16.88 -12.52
CA THR A 47 3.08 -16.86 -11.37
C THR A 47 2.53 -17.71 -10.23
N THR A 48 3.42 -18.30 -9.43
CA THR A 48 3.06 -19.03 -8.20
C THR A 48 2.40 -18.05 -7.22
N PRO A 49 1.26 -18.40 -6.64
CA PRO A 49 0.50 -17.47 -5.81
C PRO A 49 1.31 -16.89 -4.63
N ASP A 50 2.12 -17.70 -3.98
CA ASP A 50 2.89 -17.42 -2.78
C ASP A 50 4.40 -17.59 -2.97
N GLY A 51 4.87 -17.67 -4.22
CA GLY A 51 6.28 -17.79 -4.55
C GLY A 51 7.03 -16.47 -4.47
N TYR A 52 8.36 -16.56 -4.28
CA TYR A 52 9.24 -15.40 -4.35
C TYR A 52 9.15 -14.70 -5.72
N GLY A 53 9.06 -13.40 -5.70
CA GLY A 53 9.13 -12.60 -6.91
C GLY A 53 8.97 -11.11 -6.67
N VAL A 54 9.49 -10.34 -7.63
CA VAL A 54 9.28 -8.91 -7.74
C VAL A 54 8.50 -8.65 -9.03
N TYR A 55 7.45 -7.88 -8.94
CA TYR A 55 6.47 -7.69 -9.99
C TYR A 55 6.23 -6.20 -10.23
N MET A 56 6.09 -5.84 -11.49
CA MET A 56 5.85 -4.47 -11.92
C MET A 56 4.44 -4.37 -12.51
N PHE A 57 3.73 -3.31 -12.13
CA PHE A 57 2.39 -3.00 -12.62
C PHE A 57 2.38 -1.57 -13.16
N ARG A 58 1.68 -1.32 -14.26
CA ARG A 58 1.58 -0.01 -14.89
C ARG A 58 0.16 0.29 -15.36
N LYS A 59 -0.21 1.55 -15.24
CA LYS A 59 -1.43 2.10 -15.82
C LYS A 59 -1.17 3.52 -16.30
N THR A 60 -1.48 3.79 -17.55
CA THR A 60 -1.54 5.16 -18.07
C THR A 60 -2.98 5.67 -18.01
N ILE A 61 -3.14 6.87 -17.50
CA ILE A 61 -4.42 7.59 -17.46
C ILE A 61 -4.26 8.93 -18.16
N GLU A 62 -5.36 9.48 -18.65
CA GLU A 62 -5.43 10.81 -19.26
C GLU A 62 -6.27 11.71 -18.39
N LEU A 63 -5.78 12.90 -18.03
CA LEU A 63 -6.49 13.89 -17.25
C LEU A 63 -6.68 15.16 -18.06
N THR A 64 -7.89 15.69 -18.11
CA THR A 64 -8.18 16.95 -18.82
C THR A 64 -7.52 18.16 -18.17
N SER A 65 -7.33 18.12 -16.84
CA SER A 65 -6.67 19.14 -16.05
C SER A 65 -5.98 18.54 -14.85
N LYS A 66 -5.02 19.26 -14.27
CA LYS A 66 -4.40 18.87 -13.01
C LYS A 66 -5.42 18.97 -11.87
N PRO A 67 -5.71 17.88 -11.13
CA PRO A 67 -6.65 17.93 -10.02
C PRO A 67 -6.02 18.65 -8.81
N SER A 68 -6.85 19.29 -8.00
CA SER A 68 -6.43 19.85 -6.70
C SER A 68 -6.35 18.78 -5.60
N VAL A 69 -7.13 17.71 -5.72
CA VAL A 69 -7.16 16.55 -4.84
C VAL A 69 -7.32 15.31 -5.71
N PHE A 70 -6.57 14.26 -5.42
CA PHE A 70 -6.69 12.95 -6.07
C PHE A 70 -6.30 11.86 -5.07
N LYS A 71 -7.27 11.46 -4.27
CA LYS A 71 -7.04 10.47 -3.21
C LYS A 71 -7.18 9.05 -3.72
N ILE A 72 -6.26 8.21 -3.29
CA ILE A 72 -6.23 6.78 -3.58
C ILE A 72 -6.03 5.97 -2.32
N HIS A 73 -6.48 4.73 -2.34
CA HIS A 73 -6.24 3.72 -1.32
C HIS A 73 -5.44 2.60 -1.95
N VAL A 74 -4.34 2.21 -1.35
CA VAL A 74 -3.38 1.29 -1.97
C VAL A 74 -2.87 0.25 -0.99
N SER A 75 -2.72 -0.98 -1.47
CA SER A 75 -2.13 -2.08 -0.71
C SER A 75 -1.41 -3.08 -1.63
N GLY A 76 -0.62 -3.96 -1.05
CA GLY A 76 0.10 -5.02 -1.75
C GLY A 76 0.44 -6.19 -0.82
N ASP A 77 0.67 -7.34 -1.39
CA ASP A 77 1.11 -8.52 -0.66
C ASP A 77 2.40 -9.08 -1.31
N ASN A 78 3.54 -9.06 -0.65
CA ASN A 78 3.79 -8.65 0.76
C ASN A 78 3.88 -7.13 0.92
N ARG A 79 4.56 -6.45 -0.02
CA ARG A 79 4.86 -5.03 0.04
C ARG A 79 4.82 -4.39 -1.33
N TYR A 80 4.65 -3.06 -1.37
CA TYR A 80 4.68 -2.30 -2.60
C TYR A 80 5.51 -1.01 -2.49
N LYS A 81 5.96 -0.53 -3.64
CA LYS A 81 6.37 0.86 -3.90
C LYS A 81 5.47 1.41 -4.99
N LEU A 82 4.84 2.55 -4.74
CA LEU A 82 3.98 3.23 -5.71
C LEU A 82 4.68 4.44 -6.28
N PHE A 83 4.62 4.58 -7.58
CA PHE A 83 5.19 5.69 -8.33
C PHE A 83 4.09 6.40 -9.13
N VAL A 84 4.18 7.71 -9.22
CA VAL A 84 3.38 8.55 -10.12
C VAL A 84 4.34 9.41 -10.92
N ASN A 85 4.31 9.29 -12.25
CA ASN A 85 5.21 10.01 -13.14
C ASN A 85 6.68 9.92 -12.66
N GLU A 86 7.16 8.70 -12.43
CA GLU A 86 8.51 8.33 -11.95
C GLU A 86 8.83 8.71 -10.48
N LYS A 87 7.99 9.49 -9.82
CA LYS A 87 8.20 9.88 -8.41
C LYS A 87 7.65 8.82 -7.48
N LEU A 88 8.45 8.38 -6.53
CA LEU A 88 7.99 7.51 -5.43
C LEU A 88 7.05 8.31 -4.53
N VAL A 89 5.82 7.84 -4.39
CA VAL A 89 4.77 8.55 -3.64
C VAL A 89 4.29 7.80 -2.41
N SER A 90 4.44 6.48 -2.37
CA SER A 90 4.04 5.66 -1.23
C SER A 90 4.81 4.34 -1.19
N MET A 91 4.97 3.80 -0.01
CA MET A 91 5.49 2.45 0.26
C MET A 91 4.68 1.82 1.38
N GLY A 92 4.36 0.55 1.23
CA GLY A 92 3.54 -0.19 2.21
C GLY A 92 3.30 -1.64 1.80
N PRO A 93 2.25 -2.26 2.28
CA PRO A 93 1.42 -1.78 3.38
C PRO A 93 2.13 -1.88 4.74
N ALA A 94 1.59 -1.21 5.76
CA ALA A 94 1.93 -1.52 7.15
C ALA A 94 1.64 -3.00 7.41
N ARG A 95 2.47 -3.66 8.25
CA ARG A 95 2.29 -5.08 8.55
C ARG A 95 0.97 -5.32 9.27
N GLY A 96 0.30 -6.38 8.90
CA GLY A 96 -0.93 -6.87 9.49
C GLY A 96 -1.03 -8.38 9.33
N ASP A 97 -2.22 -8.90 9.56
CA ASP A 97 -2.59 -10.27 9.26
C ASP A 97 -3.71 -10.30 8.20
N ILE A 98 -4.15 -11.49 7.79
CA ILE A 98 -5.18 -11.64 6.76
C ILE A 98 -6.49 -10.96 7.18
N ALA A 99 -6.83 -10.98 8.47
CA ALA A 99 -8.04 -10.36 9.01
C ALA A 99 -7.89 -8.83 9.25
N HIS A 100 -6.68 -8.31 9.18
CA HIS A 100 -6.35 -6.89 9.35
C HIS A 100 -5.27 -6.50 8.34
N TRP A 101 -5.63 -6.54 7.06
CA TRP A 101 -4.71 -6.21 5.98
C TRP A 101 -4.72 -4.71 5.71
N ASN A 102 -3.63 -4.05 6.03
CA ASN A 102 -3.56 -2.59 5.96
C ASN A 102 -3.56 -2.08 4.52
N PHE A 103 -4.19 -0.92 4.32
CA PHE A 103 -4.04 -0.10 3.12
C PHE A 103 -3.69 1.34 3.53
N GLU A 104 -2.89 2.01 2.72
CA GLU A 104 -2.55 3.42 2.86
C GLU A 104 -3.50 4.29 2.03
N THR A 105 -3.83 5.46 2.56
CA THR A 105 -4.55 6.52 1.84
C THR A 105 -3.58 7.64 1.49
N VAL A 106 -3.47 7.96 0.20
CA VAL A 106 -2.49 8.92 -0.31
C VAL A 106 -3.18 9.91 -1.25
N ASP A 107 -2.93 11.21 -1.07
CA ASP A 107 -3.28 12.22 -2.07
C ASP A 107 -2.13 12.39 -3.06
N ILE A 108 -2.36 11.98 -4.30
CA ILE A 108 -1.34 12.01 -5.36
C ILE A 108 -1.47 13.22 -6.30
N ALA A 109 -2.38 14.16 -6.03
CA ALA A 109 -2.65 15.31 -6.90
C ALA A 109 -1.40 16.14 -7.23
N SER A 110 -0.49 16.30 -6.27
CA SER A 110 0.75 17.07 -6.46
C SER A 110 1.67 16.47 -7.53
N TYR A 111 1.60 15.16 -7.76
CA TYR A 111 2.40 14.40 -8.71
C TYR A 111 1.75 14.26 -10.09
N LEU A 112 0.46 14.64 -10.21
CA LEU A 112 -0.30 14.57 -11.46
C LEU A 112 -0.18 15.86 -12.27
N LYS A 113 -0.39 15.72 -13.58
CA LYS A 113 -0.42 16.83 -14.56
C LYS A 113 -1.62 16.68 -15.48
N SER A 114 -1.96 17.73 -16.23
CA SER A 114 -2.87 17.64 -17.38
C SER A 114 -2.23 16.73 -18.43
N GLY A 115 -3.04 15.99 -19.18
CA GLY A 115 -2.59 15.02 -20.18
C GLY A 115 -2.27 13.66 -19.56
N LYS A 116 -1.31 12.96 -20.17
CA LYS A 116 -0.91 11.61 -19.76
C LYS A 116 -0.22 11.59 -18.41
N ASN A 117 -0.59 10.61 -17.60
CA ASN A 117 0.05 10.30 -16.34
C ASN A 117 0.26 8.79 -16.23
N THR A 118 1.40 8.39 -15.72
CA THR A 118 1.72 6.99 -15.44
C THR A 118 1.64 6.72 -13.95
N ILE A 119 0.81 5.76 -13.58
CA ILE A 119 0.78 5.17 -12.25
C ILE A 119 1.49 3.82 -12.35
N ALA A 120 2.50 3.60 -11.53
CA ALA A 120 3.29 2.38 -11.57
C ALA A 120 3.54 1.83 -10.17
N ALA A 121 3.54 0.52 -10.02
CA ALA A 121 3.82 -0.12 -8.73
C ALA A 121 4.83 -1.26 -8.90
N GLN A 122 5.79 -1.32 -7.99
CA GLN A 122 6.63 -2.47 -7.77
C GLN A 122 6.11 -3.21 -6.55
N VAL A 123 5.80 -4.48 -6.71
CA VAL A 123 5.27 -5.33 -5.65
C VAL A 123 6.18 -6.53 -5.51
N TRP A 124 6.52 -6.90 -4.29
CA TRP A 124 7.30 -8.12 -4.05
C TRP A 124 6.64 -9.03 -3.04
N ASN A 125 6.80 -10.31 -3.28
CA ASN A 125 6.48 -11.37 -2.34
C ASN A 125 7.77 -12.14 -2.04
N GLU A 126 8.09 -12.25 -0.77
CA GLU A 126 9.28 -12.97 -0.32
C GLU A 126 9.11 -14.50 -0.34
N GLY A 127 7.88 -14.97 -0.58
CA GLY A 127 7.56 -16.38 -0.71
C GLY A 127 7.97 -17.21 0.52
N GLU A 128 8.63 -18.31 0.27
CA GLU A 128 9.19 -19.19 1.30
C GLU A 128 10.33 -18.56 2.12
N PHE A 129 10.92 -17.46 1.61
CA PHE A 129 12.03 -16.76 2.25
C PHE A 129 11.56 -15.61 3.17
N LYS A 130 10.26 -15.42 3.32
CA LYS A 130 9.72 -14.35 4.16
C LYS A 130 10.11 -14.53 5.62
N PRO A 131 10.31 -13.43 6.39
CA PRO A 131 10.49 -13.53 7.83
C PRO A 131 9.19 -14.02 8.49
N GLU A 132 9.32 -14.59 9.69
CA GLU A 132 8.21 -15.19 10.45
C GLU A 132 7.01 -14.24 10.60
N ALA A 133 7.29 -12.97 10.88
CA ALA A 133 6.24 -11.96 11.07
C ALA A 133 5.63 -11.42 9.78
N GLN A 134 6.09 -11.84 8.60
CA GLN A 134 5.51 -11.42 7.33
C GLN A 134 4.45 -12.44 6.92
N ILE A 135 3.19 -12.02 7.06
CA ILE A 135 2.06 -12.83 6.56
C ILE A 135 1.91 -12.58 5.06
N THR A 136 1.49 -13.59 4.33
CA THR A 136 1.06 -13.52 2.94
C THR A 136 -0.19 -14.38 2.75
N TYR A 137 -1.09 -13.94 1.89
CA TYR A 137 -2.18 -14.76 1.37
C TYR A 137 -1.83 -15.26 -0.03
N ARG A 138 -1.40 -14.33 -0.88
CA ARG A 138 -0.87 -14.57 -2.23
C ARG A 138 -0.35 -13.27 -2.81
N THR A 139 0.55 -13.31 -3.76
CA THR A 139 1.00 -12.10 -4.48
C THR A 139 -0.19 -11.32 -5.04
N GLY A 140 -0.27 -10.05 -4.69
CA GLY A 140 -1.34 -9.19 -5.14
C GLY A 140 -1.04 -7.71 -4.98
N PHE A 141 -1.66 -6.90 -5.83
CA PHE A 141 -1.65 -5.45 -5.75
C PHE A 141 -3.06 -4.92 -5.91
N ILE A 142 -3.45 -3.93 -5.12
CA ILE A 142 -4.74 -3.27 -5.24
C ILE A 142 -4.56 -1.76 -5.07
N LEU A 143 -5.26 -1.00 -5.92
CA LEU A 143 -5.35 0.45 -5.84
C LEU A 143 -6.78 0.87 -6.18
N GLN A 144 -7.41 1.62 -5.30
CA GLN A 144 -8.78 2.12 -5.40
C GLN A 144 -8.78 3.64 -5.33
N GLY A 145 -9.41 4.33 -6.27
CA GLY A 145 -9.73 5.74 -6.17
C GLY A 145 -10.77 6.01 -5.07
N ALA A 146 -10.64 7.10 -4.34
CA ALA A 146 -11.56 7.41 -3.24
C ALA A 146 -12.99 7.68 -3.72
N THR A 147 -13.13 8.26 -4.90
CA THR A 147 -14.44 8.58 -5.52
C THR A 147 -14.50 8.07 -6.96
N SER A 148 -15.62 8.30 -7.63
CA SER A 148 -15.76 8.02 -9.06
C SER A 148 -14.81 8.84 -9.94
N ALA A 149 -14.39 10.01 -9.49
CA ALA A 149 -13.46 10.86 -10.24
C ALA A 149 -12.07 10.23 -10.40
N GLU A 150 -11.63 9.48 -9.39
CA GLU A 150 -10.35 8.76 -9.42
C GLU A 150 -10.47 7.34 -9.98
N SER A 151 -11.65 6.89 -10.39
CA SER A 151 -11.91 5.49 -10.79
C SER A 151 -11.03 4.97 -11.93
N ALA A 152 -10.47 5.85 -12.75
CA ALA A 152 -9.57 5.48 -13.85
C ALA A 152 -8.31 4.73 -13.38
N VAL A 153 -7.92 4.89 -12.11
CA VAL A 153 -6.75 4.20 -11.54
C VAL A 153 -7.10 2.88 -10.85
N ASN A 154 -8.38 2.53 -10.71
CA ASN A 154 -8.79 1.29 -10.05
C ASN A 154 -8.13 0.07 -10.71
N THR A 155 -7.53 -0.78 -9.88
CA THR A 155 -6.90 -2.00 -10.37
C THR A 155 -7.92 -2.99 -10.92
N ASN A 156 -7.65 -3.48 -12.11
CA ASN A 156 -8.41 -4.49 -12.86
C ASN A 156 -7.54 -5.03 -14.00
N ASN A 157 -8.12 -5.78 -14.91
CA ASN A 157 -7.42 -6.36 -16.07
C ASN A 157 -6.96 -5.33 -17.14
N SER A 158 -7.22 -4.05 -16.96
CA SER A 158 -6.69 -3.00 -17.85
C SER A 158 -5.29 -2.49 -17.43
N TRP A 159 -4.80 -2.91 -16.28
CA TRP A 159 -3.43 -2.69 -15.88
C TRP A 159 -2.50 -3.65 -16.62
N LEU A 160 -1.31 -3.16 -16.97
CA LEU A 160 -0.24 -3.98 -17.53
C LEU A 160 0.69 -4.43 -16.41
N CYS A 161 1.30 -5.59 -16.57
CA CYS A 161 2.20 -6.15 -15.57
C CYS A 161 3.30 -7.00 -16.19
N GLU A 162 4.43 -7.11 -15.46
CA GLU A 162 5.56 -7.95 -15.82
C GLU A 162 6.31 -8.40 -14.55
N LYS A 163 6.96 -9.55 -14.60
CA LYS A 163 7.89 -9.98 -13.55
C LYS A 163 9.24 -9.30 -13.73
N ASP A 164 9.79 -8.73 -12.67
CA ASP A 164 11.15 -8.20 -12.69
C ASP A 164 12.16 -9.33 -12.45
N ASN A 165 12.70 -9.86 -13.51
CA ASN A 165 13.68 -10.95 -13.47
C ASN A 165 15.08 -10.51 -13.03
N SER A 166 15.28 -9.23 -12.72
CA SER A 166 16.52 -8.74 -12.15
C SER A 166 16.75 -9.12 -10.70
N PHE A 167 15.71 -9.57 -10.00
CA PHE A 167 15.74 -9.96 -8.61
C PHE A 167 15.76 -11.47 -8.43
N ALA A 168 16.60 -11.92 -7.49
CA ALA A 168 16.63 -13.30 -7.00
C ALA A 168 16.84 -13.29 -5.47
N PRO A 169 16.35 -14.31 -4.74
CA PRO A 169 16.59 -14.38 -3.31
C PRO A 169 18.05 -14.77 -3.05
N LEU A 170 18.71 -14.03 -2.14
CA LEU A 170 19.96 -14.44 -1.56
C LEU A 170 19.64 -15.31 -0.33
N VAL A 171 19.67 -16.62 -0.52
CA VAL A 171 19.37 -17.57 0.56
C VAL A 171 20.52 -17.57 1.55
N PHE A 172 20.28 -16.95 2.70
CA PHE A 172 21.20 -16.96 3.84
C PHE A 172 20.60 -17.81 4.96
N ARG A 173 21.25 -18.90 5.30
CA ARG A 173 20.87 -19.73 6.45
C ARG A 173 21.59 -19.22 7.69
N SER A 174 21.02 -18.25 8.38
CA SER A 174 21.43 -17.92 9.74
C SER A 174 20.81 -18.92 10.72
N ARG A 175 21.64 -19.61 11.48
CA ARG A 175 21.15 -20.47 12.56
C ARG A 175 20.53 -19.59 13.66
N GLY A 176 19.24 -19.76 13.91
CA GLY A 176 18.56 -19.18 15.07
C GLY A 176 18.01 -17.77 14.87
N TYR A 177 17.95 -17.22 13.64
CA TYR A 177 17.35 -15.91 13.41
C TYR A 177 16.26 -15.97 12.33
N TYR A 178 15.03 -15.69 12.72
CA TYR A 178 13.81 -15.80 11.90
C TYR A 178 13.12 -14.45 11.63
N VAL A 179 13.75 -13.35 12.05
CA VAL A 179 13.15 -12.00 12.00
C VAL A 179 13.41 -11.30 10.65
N ALA A 180 14.49 -11.67 9.96
CA ALA A 180 14.83 -11.14 8.66
C ALA A 180 14.54 -12.17 7.56
N GLY A 181 13.98 -11.69 6.43
CA GLY A 181 13.86 -12.49 5.22
C GLY A 181 15.21 -12.74 4.56
N ALA A 182 15.19 -13.40 3.40
CA ALA A 182 16.37 -13.53 2.55
C ALA A 182 16.87 -12.16 2.12
N GLY A 183 18.18 -12.04 1.87
CA GLY A 183 18.71 -10.88 1.15
C GLY A 183 18.29 -10.92 -0.32
N GLU A 184 18.63 -9.88 -1.06
CA GLU A 184 18.34 -9.76 -2.48
C GLU A 184 19.63 -9.80 -3.30
N ILE A 185 19.63 -10.58 -4.37
CA ILE A 185 20.59 -10.48 -5.47
C ILE A 185 19.90 -9.68 -6.57
N ARG A 186 20.54 -8.63 -7.06
CA ARG A 186 20.04 -7.84 -8.16
C ARG A 186 20.99 -7.82 -9.34
N ASN A 187 20.54 -8.33 -10.48
CA ASN A 187 21.25 -8.23 -11.75
C ASN A 187 20.75 -7.01 -12.53
N LEU A 188 21.48 -5.90 -12.46
CA LEU A 188 21.09 -4.64 -13.09
C LEU A 188 21.02 -4.71 -14.62
N ALA A 189 21.68 -5.68 -15.25
CA ALA A 189 21.59 -5.87 -16.69
C ALA A 189 20.21 -6.36 -17.14
N LEU A 190 19.45 -7.03 -16.26
CA LEU A 190 18.11 -7.52 -16.52
C LEU A 190 17.02 -6.55 -16.04
N SER A 191 17.41 -5.48 -15.31
CA SER A 191 16.44 -4.54 -14.75
C SER A 191 15.88 -3.63 -15.85
N PRO A 192 14.54 -3.58 -16.05
CA PRO A 192 13.94 -2.64 -16.97
C PRO A 192 14.25 -1.21 -16.53
N LYS A 193 14.83 -0.43 -17.44
CA LYS A 193 15.17 0.98 -17.15
C LYS A 193 13.94 1.86 -17.42
N ASN A 194 13.71 2.83 -16.53
CA ASN A 194 12.67 3.85 -16.68
C ASN A 194 11.26 3.28 -16.89
N TRP A 195 10.99 2.08 -16.38
CA TRP A 195 9.69 1.44 -16.55
C TRP A 195 8.55 2.21 -15.88
N GLN A 196 8.84 3.15 -14.98
CA GLN A 196 7.86 4.06 -14.35
C GLN A 196 7.54 5.29 -15.22
N SER A 197 8.29 5.52 -16.32
CA SER A 197 8.11 6.71 -17.15
C SER A 197 6.96 6.57 -18.15
N GLU A 198 6.43 7.71 -18.58
CA GLU A 198 5.40 7.80 -19.61
C GLU A 198 5.86 7.23 -20.97
N GLY A 199 7.15 7.43 -21.30
CA GLY A 199 7.72 7.01 -22.59
C GLY A 199 8.18 5.57 -22.64
N PHE A 200 7.97 4.79 -21.59
CA PHE A 200 8.38 3.38 -21.59
C PHE A 200 7.52 2.55 -22.54
N ASP A 201 8.15 1.70 -23.36
CA ASP A 201 7.45 0.76 -24.26
C ASP A 201 7.02 -0.49 -23.48
N ASP A 202 5.76 -0.54 -23.11
CA ASP A 202 5.14 -1.64 -22.37
C ASP A 202 4.26 -2.56 -23.25
N LYS A 203 4.43 -2.49 -24.59
CA LYS A 203 3.61 -3.28 -25.55
C LYS A 203 3.68 -4.78 -25.33
N ASN A 204 4.81 -5.28 -24.84
CA ASN A 204 5.03 -6.70 -24.57
C ASN A 204 4.60 -7.11 -23.15
N TRP A 205 4.16 -6.17 -22.33
CA TRP A 205 3.68 -6.48 -20.99
C TRP A 205 2.31 -7.14 -21.05
N GLN A 206 2.07 -8.04 -20.10
CA GLN A 206 0.81 -8.78 -20.03
C GLN A 206 -0.27 -7.93 -19.34
N LYS A 207 -1.53 -8.22 -19.64
CA LYS A 207 -2.64 -7.72 -18.84
C LYS A 207 -2.63 -8.39 -17.48
N ALA A 208 -2.77 -7.59 -16.42
CA ALA A 208 -2.87 -8.12 -15.08
C ALA A 208 -4.10 -9.02 -14.90
N ARG A 209 -3.93 -10.08 -14.11
CA ARG A 209 -5.01 -11.03 -13.82
C ARG A 209 -5.67 -10.67 -12.49
N PRO A 210 -6.99 -10.39 -12.47
CA PRO A 210 -7.74 -10.26 -11.23
C PRO A 210 -7.75 -11.58 -10.44
N VAL A 211 -7.60 -11.47 -9.12
CA VAL A 211 -7.56 -12.62 -8.20
C VAL A 211 -8.51 -12.48 -7.01
N GLY A 212 -9.24 -11.39 -6.91
CA GLY A 212 -10.25 -11.15 -5.89
C GLY A 212 -10.69 -9.69 -5.85
N GLY A 213 -11.83 -9.40 -5.25
CA GLY A 213 -12.27 -8.02 -5.00
C GLY A 213 -11.58 -7.43 -3.78
N GLY A 214 -11.51 -6.10 -3.70
CA GLY A 214 -11.15 -5.40 -2.46
C GLY A 214 -12.30 -5.48 -1.46
N VAL A 215 -12.07 -6.08 -0.31
CA VAL A 215 -13.10 -6.30 0.71
C VAL A 215 -12.65 -5.71 2.04
N PRO A 216 -13.24 -4.58 2.46
CA PRO A 216 -13.01 -4.05 3.80
C PRO A 216 -13.52 -5.00 4.88
N LYS A 217 -12.81 -5.04 6.00
CA LYS A 217 -13.16 -5.89 7.14
C LYS A 217 -14.59 -5.65 7.64
N ASN A 218 -15.03 -4.41 7.69
CA ASN A 218 -16.36 -4.05 8.17
C ASN A 218 -17.50 -4.63 7.31
N VAL A 219 -17.26 -4.91 6.04
CA VAL A 219 -18.24 -5.50 5.13
C VAL A 219 -18.52 -6.96 5.46
N LEU A 220 -17.55 -7.67 6.01
CA LEU A 220 -17.67 -9.10 6.34
C LEU A 220 -18.20 -9.33 7.76
N GLY A 221 -18.23 -8.28 8.59
CA GLY A 221 -18.59 -8.40 10.00
C GLY A 221 -17.57 -9.17 10.83
N ALA A 222 -17.91 -9.40 12.12
CA ALA A 222 -17.00 -10.04 13.07
C ALA A 222 -16.66 -11.51 12.75
N PHE A 223 -17.48 -12.16 11.96
CA PHE A 223 -17.37 -13.57 11.58
C PHE A 223 -17.12 -13.77 10.09
N GLY A 224 -16.61 -12.76 9.39
CA GLY A 224 -16.32 -12.85 7.97
C GLY A 224 -15.45 -14.06 7.65
N THR A 225 -15.75 -14.74 6.55
CA THR A 225 -14.94 -15.86 6.09
C THR A 225 -13.55 -15.37 5.72
N MET A 226 -12.52 -15.95 6.30
CA MET A 226 -11.10 -15.65 6.03
C MET A 226 -10.67 -16.12 4.62
N SER A 227 -11.45 -15.77 3.61
CA SER A 227 -11.23 -16.19 2.22
C SER A 227 -10.34 -15.24 1.42
N GLY A 228 -9.63 -14.34 2.08
CA GLY A 228 -8.76 -13.36 1.46
C GLY A 228 -8.42 -12.18 2.37
N TRP A 229 -7.79 -11.17 1.82
CA TRP A 229 -7.41 -9.98 2.56
C TRP A 229 -8.63 -9.20 3.08
N MET A 230 -8.70 -8.96 4.38
CA MET A 230 -9.72 -8.11 5.01
C MET A 230 -9.11 -6.73 5.22
N LEU A 231 -9.44 -5.80 4.32
CA LEU A 231 -8.83 -4.47 4.28
C LEU A 231 -9.22 -3.61 5.48
N VAL A 232 -8.21 -3.01 6.11
CA VAL A 232 -8.34 -2.01 7.17
C VAL A 232 -7.46 -0.81 6.85
N PRO A 233 -7.87 0.43 7.20
CA PRO A 233 -7.02 1.60 7.00
C PRO A 233 -5.79 1.51 7.90
N SER A 234 -4.62 1.87 7.37
CA SER A 234 -3.42 2.05 8.17
C SER A 234 -3.62 3.22 9.15
N ILE A 235 -3.15 3.04 10.37
CA ILE A 235 -3.21 4.06 11.44
C ILE A 235 -1.92 4.88 11.56
N LEU A 236 -1.00 4.75 10.59
CA LEU A 236 0.26 5.49 10.55
C LEU A 236 0.09 6.84 9.87
#